data_5c1512f93471ab36d585549d4d4e9b86
#
_entry.id   5c1512f93471ab36d585549d4d4e9b86
#
_cell.length_a   1.000
_cell.length_b   1.000
_cell.length_c   1.000
_cell.angle_alpha   90.00
_cell.angle_beta   90.00
_cell.angle_gamma   90.00
#
_symmetry.space_group_name_H-M   'P 1'
#
loop_
_entity.id
_entity.type
_entity.pdbx_description
1 polymer ?
#
loop_
_entity_poly.entity_id
_entity_poly.type
_entity_poly.pdbx_seq_one_letter_code
_entity_poly.pdbx_strand_id
1 'polypeptide(L)'
;EGESLNDYNARVNEESRLKQMRLFESQIATNMADNLLTTSDVKLGNYNSDMNMLTLEFNNMPSIYLTVPVSELEGMDAGSLEFTNTQYGLNDKDEFELVYTEVINKKTGKKYVFDNTERKSLAFLESDDNFVPFEQLQGAKMEELKLEEIKNKIMKNAQEQNIISDHTK
;
A
#
# COMPACT_ATOMS: atom_id res chain seq x y z
N GLU A 1 -36.93 19.71 21.50
CA GLU A 1 -37.56 19.06 20.90
C GLU A 1 -37.16 18.76 19.51
N GLY A 2 -37.98 18.44 18.63
CA GLY A 2 -37.60 17.84 17.35
C GLY A 2 -37.21 18.85 16.27
N GLU A 3 -36.50 18.35 15.29
CA GLU A 3 -36.22 19.02 14.05
C GLU A 3 -37.54 19.28 13.32
N SER A 4 -37.75 20.44 12.70
CA SER A 4 -38.92 20.70 11.90
C SER A 4 -38.96 19.79 10.65
N LEU A 5 -40.13 19.57 10.05
CA LEU A 5 -40.22 18.77 8.86
C LEU A 5 -39.39 19.33 7.70
N ASN A 6 -39.37 20.66 7.56
CA ASN A 6 -38.56 21.32 6.53
C ASN A 6 -37.05 21.13 6.79
N ASP A 7 -36.64 21.24 8.05
CA ASP A 7 -35.23 21.03 8.43
C ASP A 7 -34.83 19.58 8.22
N TYR A 8 -35.69 18.64 8.56
CA TYR A 8 -35.46 17.22 8.33
C TYR A 8 -35.32 16.91 6.83
N ASN A 9 -36.22 17.41 6.00
CA ASN A 9 -36.18 17.21 4.55
C ASN A 9 -34.92 17.83 3.94
N ALA A 10 -34.54 19.02 4.40
CA ALA A 10 -33.33 19.71 3.94
C ALA A 10 -32.09 18.88 4.27
N ARG A 11 -32.03 18.34 5.49
CA ARG A 11 -30.88 17.51 5.94
C ARG A 11 -30.77 16.22 5.14
N VAL A 12 -31.88 15.52 4.92
CA VAL A 12 -31.91 14.27 4.15
C VAL A 12 -31.50 14.51 2.70
N ASN A 13 -31.98 15.60 2.10
CA ASN A 13 -31.63 15.98 0.74
C ASN A 13 -30.15 16.33 0.61
N GLU A 14 -29.58 17.00 1.61
CA GLU A 14 -28.16 17.34 1.68
C GLU A 14 -27.32 16.09 1.79
N GLU A 15 -27.67 15.14 2.64
CA GLU A 15 -26.96 13.87 2.80
C GLU A 15 -27.01 13.05 1.51
N SER A 16 -28.15 12.99 0.84
CA SER A 16 -28.32 12.29 -0.44
C SER A 16 -27.45 12.92 -1.53
N ARG A 17 -27.43 14.24 -1.59
CA ARG A 17 -26.62 15.00 -2.54
C ARG A 17 -25.13 14.73 -2.34
N LEU A 18 -24.66 14.79 -1.09
CA LEU A 18 -23.26 14.52 -0.76
C LEU A 18 -22.87 13.09 -1.12
N LYS A 19 -23.76 12.13 -0.86
CA LYS A 19 -23.53 10.74 -1.19
C LYS A 19 -23.42 10.54 -2.70
N GLN A 20 -24.29 11.17 -3.48
CA GLN A 20 -24.25 11.13 -4.94
C GLN A 20 -22.98 11.79 -5.47
N MET A 21 -22.58 12.92 -4.90
CA MET A 21 -21.34 13.60 -5.28
C MET A 21 -20.11 12.73 -5.02
N ARG A 22 -20.07 12.03 -3.90
CA ARG A 22 -18.96 11.11 -3.59
C ARG A 22 -18.89 9.95 -4.58
N LEU A 23 -20.04 9.39 -4.94
CA LEU A 23 -20.10 8.32 -5.95
C LEU A 23 -19.65 8.82 -7.32
N PHE A 24 -20.09 10.01 -7.70
CA PHE A 24 -19.73 10.63 -8.97
C PHE A 24 -18.22 10.95 -9.01
N GLU A 25 -17.68 11.53 -7.95
CA GLU A 25 -16.25 11.80 -7.82
C GLU A 25 -15.43 10.51 -7.89
N SER A 26 -15.88 9.45 -7.22
CA SER A 26 -15.24 8.15 -7.26
C SER A 26 -15.24 7.55 -8.67
N GLN A 27 -16.32 7.69 -9.42
CA GLN A 27 -16.39 7.21 -10.81
C GLN A 27 -15.45 8.02 -11.72
N ILE A 28 -15.45 9.33 -11.59
CA ILE A 28 -14.53 10.19 -12.34
C ILE A 28 -13.09 9.86 -11.98
N ALA A 29 -12.79 9.71 -10.68
CA ALA A 29 -11.47 9.36 -10.21
C ALA A 29 -11.01 8.03 -10.80
N THR A 30 -11.87 7.01 -10.78
CA THR A 30 -11.55 5.70 -11.34
C THR A 30 -11.25 5.78 -12.84
N ASN A 31 -12.09 6.50 -13.61
CA ASN A 31 -11.90 6.65 -15.05
C ASN A 31 -10.64 7.44 -15.39
N MET A 32 -10.36 8.52 -14.66
CA MET A 32 -9.16 9.33 -14.87
C MET A 32 -7.90 8.60 -14.42
N ALA A 33 -8.02 7.78 -13.44
CA ALA A 33 -6.89 7.12 -12.82
C ALA A 33 -6.42 5.89 -13.59
N ASP A 34 -7.30 5.22 -14.32
CA ASP A 34 -6.87 4.22 -15.30
C ASP A 34 -5.92 4.86 -16.32
N ASN A 35 -6.20 6.10 -16.72
CA ASN A 35 -5.31 6.87 -17.58
C ASN A 35 -4.05 7.34 -16.84
N LEU A 36 -4.16 7.71 -15.56
CA LEU A 36 -3.02 8.14 -14.76
C LEU A 36 -2.00 7.01 -14.56
N LEU A 37 -2.45 5.79 -14.30
CA LEU A 37 -1.56 4.65 -14.13
C LEU A 37 -0.86 4.23 -15.42
N THR A 38 -1.48 4.43 -16.58
CA THR A 38 -0.84 4.14 -17.86
C THR A 38 0.19 5.18 -18.28
N THR A 39 0.06 6.41 -17.75
CA THR A 39 0.95 7.53 -18.08
C THR A 39 1.93 7.87 -16.96
N SER A 40 1.69 7.40 -15.75
CA SER A 40 2.58 7.66 -14.61
C SER A 40 3.80 6.76 -14.66
N ASP A 41 4.97 7.36 -14.48
CA ASP A 41 6.17 6.60 -14.23
C ASP A 41 6.12 6.07 -12.81
N VAL A 42 6.03 4.76 -12.67
CA VAL A 42 6.10 4.08 -11.37
C VAL A 42 7.57 3.82 -11.07
N LYS A 43 7.99 4.18 -9.86
CA LYS A 43 9.37 4.00 -9.43
C LYS A 43 9.42 3.24 -8.12
N LEU A 44 10.36 2.31 -8.00
CA LEU A 44 10.67 1.67 -6.73
C LEU A 44 11.46 2.70 -5.90
N GLY A 45 10.86 3.15 -4.80
CA GLY A 45 11.46 4.20 -3.97
C GLY A 45 12.37 3.63 -2.88
N ASN A 46 11.88 3.61 -1.66
CA ASN A 46 12.64 3.18 -0.49
C ASN A 46 12.13 1.84 0.03
N TYR A 47 12.97 1.16 0.80
CA TYR A 47 12.61 -0.11 1.43
C TYR A 47 12.98 -0.08 2.92
N ASN A 48 12.07 -0.59 3.75
CA ASN A 48 12.26 -0.74 5.19
C ASN A 48 12.33 -2.23 5.51
N SER A 49 13.53 -2.73 5.84
CA SER A 49 13.74 -4.14 6.11
C SER A 49 13.13 -4.59 7.44
N ASP A 50 12.93 -3.68 8.39
CA ASP A 50 12.30 -4.01 9.67
C ASP A 50 10.81 -4.30 9.50
N MET A 51 10.16 -3.60 8.58
CA MET A 51 8.71 -3.74 8.31
C MET A 51 8.43 -4.53 7.05
N ASN A 52 9.44 -4.86 6.26
CA ASN A 52 9.32 -5.48 4.94
C ASN A 52 8.43 -4.64 4.00
N MET A 53 8.60 -3.32 4.05
CA MET A 53 7.80 -2.42 3.24
C MET A 53 8.58 -1.75 2.13
N LEU A 54 8.04 -1.84 0.93
CA LEU A 54 8.56 -1.19 -0.27
C LEU A 54 7.68 -0.01 -0.62
N THR A 55 8.28 1.15 -0.85
CA THR A 55 7.57 2.35 -1.32
C THR A 55 7.49 2.31 -2.85
N LEU A 56 6.30 2.48 -3.39
CA LEU A 56 6.08 2.73 -4.81
C LEU A 56 5.76 4.21 -4.99
N GLU A 57 6.58 4.89 -5.77
CA GLU A 57 6.44 6.33 -6.05
C GLU A 57 5.76 6.54 -7.40
N PHE A 58 4.87 7.53 -7.45
CA PHE A 58 4.15 7.93 -8.65
C PHE A 58 4.41 9.41 -8.92
N ASN A 59 4.45 9.80 -10.20
CA ASN A 59 4.65 11.21 -10.55
C ASN A 59 3.46 12.10 -10.19
N ASN A 60 2.25 11.55 -10.26
CA ASN A 60 1.02 12.34 -10.18
C ASN A 60 0.17 12.05 -8.93
N MET A 61 0.65 11.17 -8.06
CA MET A 61 -0.12 10.73 -6.90
C MET A 61 0.83 10.47 -5.72
N PRO A 62 0.32 10.52 -4.48
CA PRO A 62 1.10 10.12 -3.33
C PRO A 62 1.56 8.66 -3.44
N SER A 63 2.70 8.36 -2.81
CA SER A 63 3.29 7.04 -2.79
C SER A 63 2.42 6.05 -2.04
N ILE A 64 2.53 4.77 -2.40
CA ILE A 64 1.93 3.67 -1.65
C ILE A 64 3.02 2.77 -1.09
N TYR A 65 2.63 1.89 -0.17
CA TYR A 65 3.55 0.98 0.52
C TYR A 65 3.05 -0.45 0.33
N LEU A 66 3.95 -1.33 -0.12
CA LEU A 66 3.65 -2.75 -0.27
C LEU A 66 4.48 -3.56 0.72
N THR A 67 3.88 -4.57 1.31
CA THR A 67 4.61 -5.53 2.13
C THR A 67 5.27 -6.54 1.19
N VAL A 68 6.61 -6.48 1.10
CA VAL A 68 7.40 -7.33 0.21
C VAL A 68 8.56 -7.92 1.00
N PRO A 69 8.63 -9.25 1.16
CA PRO A 69 9.78 -9.87 1.81
C PRO A 69 11.08 -9.59 1.04
N VAL A 70 12.19 -9.51 1.74
CA VAL A 70 13.51 -9.23 1.12
C VAL A 70 13.81 -10.22 0.00
N SER A 71 13.48 -11.50 0.22
CA SER A 71 13.72 -12.56 -0.77
C SER A 71 13.01 -12.34 -2.10
N GLU A 72 11.96 -11.52 -2.12
CA GLU A 72 11.18 -11.23 -3.33
C GLU A 72 11.55 -9.91 -3.99
N LEU A 73 12.46 -9.14 -3.37
CA LEU A 73 12.91 -7.85 -3.93
C LEU A 73 13.91 -8.01 -5.08
N GLU A 74 14.72 -9.06 -5.04
CA GLU A 74 15.78 -9.25 -6.03
C GLU A 74 15.21 -9.37 -7.43
N GLY A 75 15.75 -8.57 -8.34
CA GLY A 75 15.28 -8.56 -9.72
C GLY A 75 13.94 -7.88 -9.95
N MET A 76 13.34 -7.31 -8.89
CA MET A 76 12.09 -6.56 -9.05
C MET A 76 12.36 -5.24 -9.77
N ASP A 77 11.53 -4.91 -10.75
CA ASP A 77 11.56 -3.61 -11.40
C ASP A 77 10.14 -3.11 -11.63
N ALA A 78 10.03 -1.79 -11.75
CA ALA A 78 8.72 -1.15 -11.89
C ALA A 78 8.00 -1.56 -13.17
N GLY A 79 8.73 -1.83 -14.24
CA GLY A 79 8.15 -2.24 -15.52
C GLY A 79 7.50 -3.62 -15.48
N SER A 80 7.83 -4.44 -14.49
CA SER A 80 7.26 -5.77 -14.33
C SER A 80 6.03 -5.79 -13.43
N LEU A 81 5.64 -4.66 -12.88
CA LEU A 81 4.49 -4.56 -11.98
C LEU A 81 3.23 -4.21 -12.77
N GLU A 82 2.17 -4.95 -12.50
CA GLU A 82 0.85 -4.72 -13.07
C GLU A 82 -0.14 -4.41 -11.97
N PHE A 83 -0.91 -3.33 -12.14
CA PHE A 83 -1.89 -2.87 -11.16
C PHE A 83 -3.28 -3.32 -11.60
N THR A 84 -4.00 -4.00 -10.70
CA THR A 84 -5.35 -4.49 -10.97
C THR A 84 -6.28 -4.14 -9.81
N ASN A 85 -7.58 -4.14 -10.08
CA ASN A 85 -8.62 -3.87 -9.07
C ASN A 85 -8.35 -2.59 -8.29
N THR A 86 -7.95 -1.55 -8.99
CA THR A 86 -7.50 -0.30 -8.41
C THR A 86 -8.66 0.60 -8.04
N GLN A 87 -8.62 1.15 -6.83
CA GLN A 87 -9.59 2.11 -6.32
C GLN A 87 -8.87 3.41 -5.96
N TYR A 88 -9.47 4.53 -6.34
CA TYR A 88 -8.91 5.86 -6.12
C TYR A 88 -9.82 6.68 -5.24
N GLY A 89 -9.26 7.68 -4.59
CA GLY A 89 -9.99 8.68 -3.84
C GLY A 89 -9.36 10.06 -4.00
N LEU A 90 -10.02 11.06 -3.45
CA LEU A 90 -9.46 12.40 -3.34
C LEU A 90 -8.98 12.60 -1.91
N ASN A 91 -7.78 13.17 -1.76
CA ASN A 91 -7.27 13.55 -0.45
C ASN A 91 -7.77 14.94 -0.04
N ASP A 92 -7.34 15.43 1.11
CA ASP A 92 -7.76 16.73 1.65
C ASP A 92 -7.33 17.92 0.78
N LYS A 93 -6.38 17.69 -0.13
CA LYS A 93 -5.89 18.71 -1.07
C LYS A 93 -6.51 18.59 -2.45
N ASP A 94 -7.57 17.79 -2.60
CA ASP A 94 -8.24 17.49 -3.88
C ASP A 94 -7.30 16.82 -4.89
N GLU A 95 -6.28 16.11 -4.42
CA GLU A 95 -5.40 15.32 -5.26
C GLU A 95 -5.88 13.87 -5.28
N PHE A 96 -5.73 13.20 -6.43
CA PHE A 96 -6.02 11.78 -6.51
C PHE A 96 -4.99 10.98 -5.74
N GLU A 97 -5.45 9.95 -5.02
CA GLU A 97 -4.59 8.99 -4.35
C GLU A 97 -5.13 7.59 -4.51
N LEU A 98 -4.23 6.61 -4.47
CA LEU A 98 -4.64 5.21 -4.46
C LEU A 98 -5.15 4.85 -3.07
N VAL A 99 -6.33 4.25 -3.02
CA VAL A 99 -6.96 3.76 -1.80
C VAL A 99 -6.80 2.25 -1.68
N TYR A 100 -6.84 1.56 -2.80
CA TYR A 100 -6.68 0.12 -2.88
C TYR A 100 -6.08 -0.25 -4.24
N THR A 101 -5.17 -1.18 -4.25
CA THR A 101 -4.70 -1.78 -5.51
C THR A 101 -4.06 -3.13 -5.25
N GLU A 102 -4.18 -4.02 -6.23
CA GLU A 102 -3.50 -5.30 -6.24
C GLU A 102 -2.39 -5.22 -7.27
N VAL A 103 -1.16 -5.48 -6.83
CA VAL A 103 0.03 -5.37 -7.67
C VAL A 103 0.58 -6.75 -7.93
N ILE A 104 0.74 -7.10 -9.19
CA ILE A 104 1.28 -8.41 -9.60
C ILE A 104 2.66 -8.20 -10.21
N ASN A 105 3.65 -8.91 -9.71
CA ASN A 105 4.97 -8.97 -10.36
C ASN A 105 4.89 -10.03 -11.47
N LYS A 106 4.89 -9.58 -12.72
CA LYS A 106 4.76 -10.48 -13.88
C LYS A 106 5.90 -11.47 -14.03
N LYS A 107 7.08 -11.16 -13.47
CA LYS A 107 8.24 -12.05 -13.51
C LYS A 107 8.07 -13.26 -12.60
N THR A 108 7.44 -13.09 -11.44
CA THR A 108 7.32 -14.13 -10.40
C THR A 108 5.91 -14.64 -10.23
N GLY A 109 4.91 -13.90 -10.69
CA GLY A 109 3.50 -14.20 -10.45
C GLY A 109 3.03 -13.84 -9.04
N LYS A 110 3.90 -13.26 -8.21
CA LYS A 110 3.54 -12.85 -6.84
C LYS A 110 2.64 -11.64 -6.85
N LYS A 111 1.68 -11.64 -5.92
CA LYS A 111 0.68 -10.58 -5.78
C LYS A 111 0.85 -9.90 -4.42
N TYR A 112 0.80 -8.58 -4.46
CA TYR A 112 0.88 -7.73 -3.27
C TYR A 112 -0.35 -6.84 -3.23
N VAL A 113 -0.90 -6.63 -2.04
CA VAL A 113 -2.13 -5.83 -1.90
C VAL A 113 -1.83 -4.59 -1.06
N PHE A 114 -2.18 -3.43 -1.60
CA PHE A 114 -2.24 -2.19 -0.85
C PHE A 114 -3.70 -1.91 -0.53
N ASP A 115 -4.05 -1.88 0.75
CA ASP A 115 -5.41 -1.63 1.20
C ASP A 115 -5.41 -0.52 2.25
N ASN A 116 -5.84 0.66 1.84
CA ASN A 116 -6.10 1.79 2.72
C ASN A 116 -7.55 2.27 2.56
N THR A 117 -8.48 1.33 2.43
CA THR A 117 -9.90 1.65 2.29
C THR A 117 -10.47 2.36 3.53
N GLU A 118 -9.83 2.17 4.68
CA GLU A 118 -10.18 2.89 5.90
C GLU A 118 -9.66 4.34 5.93
N ARG A 119 -8.89 4.74 4.94
CA ARG A 119 -8.35 6.10 4.76
C ARG A 119 -7.55 6.58 5.97
N LYS A 120 -6.71 5.69 6.52
CA LYS A 120 -5.82 6.03 7.63
C LYS A 120 -4.61 6.81 7.14
N SER A 121 -4.09 7.69 8.00
CA SER A 121 -2.88 8.44 7.69
C SER A 121 -1.67 7.51 7.59
N LEU A 122 -0.83 7.71 6.57
CA LEU A 122 0.41 6.98 6.38
C LEU A 122 1.64 7.80 6.79
N ALA A 123 1.41 8.91 7.50
CA ALA A 123 2.49 9.82 7.90
C ALA A 123 3.55 9.13 8.77
N PHE A 124 3.16 8.13 9.57
CA PHE A 124 4.12 7.38 10.39
C PHE A 124 5.12 6.58 9.54
N LEU A 125 4.72 6.15 8.36
CA LEU A 125 5.64 5.48 7.42
C LEU A 125 6.54 6.49 6.72
N GLU A 126 6.01 7.64 6.35
CA GLU A 126 6.78 8.70 5.69
C GLU A 126 7.91 9.24 6.59
N SER A 127 7.67 9.26 7.90
CA SER A 127 8.65 9.77 8.88
C SER A 127 9.58 8.72 9.44
N ASP A 128 9.47 7.46 9.01
CA ASP A 128 10.33 6.37 9.51
C ASP A 128 11.70 6.43 8.85
N ASP A 129 12.75 6.58 9.67
CA ASP A 129 14.15 6.73 9.21
C ASP A 129 14.76 5.42 8.73
N ASN A 130 14.08 4.27 8.93
CA ASN A 130 14.59 2.95 8.54
C ASN A 130 14.36 2.64 7.06
N PHE A 131 13.71 3.53 6.33
CA PHE A 131 13.60 3.40 4.88
C PHE A 131 14.90 3.83 4.20
N VAL A 132 15.43 2.97 3.35
CA VAL A 132 16.63 3.26 2.56
C VAL A 132 16.31 3.14 1.07
N PRO A 133 16.98 3.91 0.20
CA PRO A 133 16.70 3.83 -1.23
C PRO A 133 16.87 2.41 -1.77
N PHE A 134 15.94 1.96 -2.60
CA PHE A 134 15.97 0.63 -3.19
C PHE A 134 17.28 0.37 -3.94
N GLU A 135 17.83 1.38 -4.59
CA GLU A 135 19.09 1.28 -5.34
C GLU A 135 20.26 0.87 -4.47
N GLN A 136 20.23 1.22 -3.17
CA GLN A 136 21.30 0.87 -2.23
C GLN A 136 21.22 -0.58 -1.76
N LEU A 137 20.16 -1.29 -2.05
CA LEU A 137 19.95 -2.68 -1.61
C LEU A 137 20.50 -3.70 -2.60
N GLN A 138 21.31 -3.28 -3.55
CA GLN A 138 21.86 -4.17 -4.56
C GLN A 138 23.19 -4.77 -4.12
N GLY A 139 23.51 -5.95 -4.64
CA GLY A 139 24.80 -6.60 -4.36
C GLY A 139 24.91 -7.12 -2.93
N ALA A 140 26.02 -6.77 -2.26
CA ALA A 140 26.35 -7.27 -0.93
C ALA A 140 25.31 -6.92 0.14
N LYS A 141 24.70 -5.75 0.04
CA LYS A 141 23.65 -5.32 0.98
C LYS A 141 22.41 -6.22 0.87
N MET A 142 21.99 -6.55 -0.35
CA MET A 142 20.88 -7.45 -0.59
C MET A 142 21.15 -8.84 -0.02
N GLU A 143 22.35 -9.37 -0.22
CA GLU A 143 22.73 -10.67 0.32
C GLU A 143 22.73 -10.67 1.85
N GLU A 144 23.20 -9.61 2.48
CA GLU A 144 23.15 -9.44 3.93
C GLU A 144 21.71 -9.48 4.46
N LEU A 145 20.80 -8.74 3.83
CA LEU A 145 19.39 -8.70 4.23
C LEU A 145 18.72 -10.06 4.06
N LYS A 146 19.03 -10.78 3.00
CA LYS A 146 18.50 -12.14 2.78
C LYS A 146 18.97 -13.09 3.88
N LEU A 147 20.23 -13.01 4.28
CA LEU A 147 20.77 -13.82 5.36
C LEU A 147 20.11 -13.51 6.70
N GLU A 148 19.86 -12.24 6.99
CA GLU A 148 19.11 -11.83 8.19
C GLU A 148 17.69 -12.38 8.19
N GLU A 149 17.01 -12.34 7.06
CA GLU A 149 15.66 -12.89 6.93
C GLU A 149 15.64 -14.39 7.23
N ILE A 150 16.59 -15.13 6.68
CA ILE A 150 16.74 -16.57 6.93
C ILE A 150 17.01 -16.84 8.40
N LYS A 151 17.94 -16.11 9.01
CA LYS A 151 18.25 -16.24 10.44
C LYS A 151 17.04 -15.99 11.30
N ASN A 152 16.26 -14.95 11.01
CA ASN A 152 15.06 -14.61 11.76
C ASN A 152 14.01 -15.72 11.67
N LYS A 153 13.84 -16.32 10.50
CA LYS A 153 12.93 -17.45 10.31
C LYS A 153 13.37 -18.68 11.10
N ILE A 154 14.65 -19.00 11.10
CA ILE A 154 15.21 -20.12 11.84
C ILE A 154 15.03 -19.91 13.34
N MET A 155 15.33 -18.72 13.86
CA MET A 155 15.15 -18.38 15.26
C MET A 155 13.68 -18.49 15.70
N LYS A 156 12.77 -18.01 14.86
CA LYS A 156 11.34 -18.09 15.13
C LYS A 156 10.87 -19.55 15.21
N ASN A 157 11.31 -20.38 14.27
CA ASN A 157 10.96 -21.80 14.26
C ASN A 157 11.54 -22.53 15.49
N ALA A 158 12.76 -22.20 15.89
CA ALA A 158 13.38 -22.78 17.07
C ALA A 158 12.60 -22.41 18.36
N GLN A 159 12.15 -21.16 18.46
CA GLN A 159 11.35 -20.70 19.59
C GLN A 159 10.00 -21.43 19.63
N GLU A 160 9.36 -21.61 18.49
CA GLU A 160 8.08 -22.35 18.40
C GLU A 160 8.26 -23.82 18.80
N GLN A 161 9.35 -24.46 18.37
CA GLN A 161 9.66 -25.84 18.76
C GLN A 161 9.92 -25.97 20.25
N ASN A 162 10.63 -25.02 20.87
CA ASN A 162 10.86 -25.02 22.31
C ASN A 162 9.57 -24.88 23.10
N ILE A 163 8.64 -24.05 22.64
CA ILE A 163 7.34 -23.89 23.26
C ILE A 163 6.54 -25.22 23.20
N ILE A 164 6.56 -25.89 22.05
CA ILE A 164 5.90 -27.18 21.87
C ILE A 164 6.53 -28.24 22.79
N SER A 165 7.86 -28.28 22.88
CA SER A 165 8.57 -29.21 23.77
C SER A 165 8.19 -29.03 25.24
N ASP A 166 8.09 -27.77 25.68
CA ASP A 166 7.68 -27.45 27.04
C ASP A 166 6.25 -27.92 27.36
N HIS A 167 5.36 -27.85 26.37
CA HIS A 167 3.98 -28.31 26.51
C HIS A 167 3.85 -29.84 26.54
N THR A 168 4.80 -30.57 25.99
CA THR A 168 4.74 -32.06 25.97
C THR A 168 5.33 -32.70 27.20
N LYS A 169 5.90 -31.94 28.07
CA LYS A 169 6.36 -32.43 29.38
C LYS A 169 5.20 -32.39 30.39
#